data_f0556ab8211f4413603298e46121c06d
#
_entry.id   f0556ab8211f4413603298e46121c06d
#
_cell.length_a   1.000
_cell.length_b   1.000
_cell.length_c   1.000
_cell.angle_alpha   90.00
_cell.angle_beta   90.00
_cell.angle_gamma   90.00
#
_symmetry.space_group_name_H-M   'P 1'
#
loop_
_entity.id
_entity.type
_entity.pdbx_description
1 polymer ?
#
loop_
_entity_poly.entity_id
_entity_poly.type
_entity_poly.pdbx_seq_one_letter_code
_entity_poly.pdbx_strand_id
1 'polypeptide(L)'
;VGTAGQRCTTTRRLIVHESIYDNVLETLVKAYQQVEGKIGDPLDTVNLMGPLNSAGAVQQFLDSVARAKAAGGTVVSGGTALDRPGHFVLPTIITGLKNSDAVVQHETFAPILYVMKYSTLDEAIAMQNGVPQGLSSSIFTTNLKSAEKFLSAAGSDCGIANVNIGTSGAEIGGAFGGEKDTGGGRE
;
A
#
# COMPACT_ATOMS: atom_id res chain seq x y z
N VAL A 1 -3.50 -0.78 -7.34
CA VAL A 1 -4.52 0.17 -7.78
C VAL A 1 -5.78 -0.54 -8.28
N GLY A 2 -5.64 -1.68 -9.01
CA GLY A 2 -6.72 -2.34 -9.75
C GLY A 2 -8.04 -2.62 -9.02
N THR A 3 -8.01 -2.83 -7.71
CA THR A 3 -9.22 -3.00 -6.87
C THR A 3 -9.56 -1.77 -6.03
N ALA A 4 -9.08 -0.60 -6.42
CA ALA A 4 -9.23 0.65 -5.69
C ALA A 4 -8.80 0.57 -4.21
N GLY A 5 -7.75 -0.21 -3.91
CA GLY A 5 -7.28 -0.39 -2.53
C GLY A 5 -8.15 -1.30 -1.65
N GLN A 6 -9.15 -1.96 -2.21
CA GLN A 6 -10.16 -2.73 -1.48
C GLN A 6 -9.84 -4.23 -1.42
N ARG A 7 -8.57 -4.57 -1.22
CA ARG A 7 -8.11 -5.91 -0.83
C ARG A 7 -7.34 -5.84 0.48
N CYS A 8 -7.48 -6.87 1.31
CA CYS A 8 -6.68 -7.01 2.53
C CYS A 8 -5.16 -7.06 2.24
N THR A 9 -4.75 -7.55 1.07
CA THR A 9 -3.37 -7.62 0.59
C THR A 9 -2.92 -6.40 -0.22
N THR A 10 -3.72 -5.33 -0.30
CA THR A 10 -3.32 -4.10 -0.98
C THR A 10 -2.06 -3.49 -0.36
N THR A 11 -1.08 -3.13 -1.18
CA THR A 11 0.10 -2.38 -0.72
C THR A 11 -0.32 -1.00 -0.22
N ARG A 12 -0.14 -0.74 1.06
CA ARG A 12 -0.50 0.52 1.72
C ARG A 12 0.70 1.38 2.04
N ARG A 13 1.84 0.74 2.29
CA ARG A 13 3.11 1.39 2.59
C ARG A 13 4.18 0.90 1.62
N LEU A 14 4.92 1.82 1.03
CA LEU A 14 6.08 1.56 0.20
C LEU A 14 7.31 2.15 0.88
N ILE A 15 8.20 1.28 1.35
CA ILE A 15 9.40 1.63 2.09
C ILE A 15 10.57 1.49 1.11
N VAL A 16 11.17 2.63 0.71
CA VAL A 16 12.13 2.72 -0.40
C VAL A 16 13.49 3.15 0.12
N HIS A 17 14.55 2.45 -0.31
CA HIS A 17 15.92 2.83 0.03
C HIS A 17 16.22 4.25 -0.45
N GLU A 18 16.84 5.06 0.40
CA GLU A 18 17.08 6.50 0.14
C GLU A 18 17.80 6.78 -1.18
N SER A 19 18.73 5.90 -1.59
CA SER A 19 19.51 6.08 -2.83
C SER A 19 18.69 6.00 -4.12
N ILE A 20 17.50 5.40 -4.09
CA ILE A 20 16.62 5.25 -5.27
C ILE A 20 15.27 5.93 -5.08
N TYR A 21 15.02 6.52 -3.91
CA TYR A 21 13.70 7.02 -3.51
C TYR A 21 13.14 8.02 -4.52
N ASP A 22 13.90 9.02 -4.88
CA ASP A 22 13.41 10.11 -5.72
C ASP A 22 13.06 9.62 -7.14
N ASN A 23 13.88 8.72 -7.70
CA ASN A 23 13.62 8.10 -9.00
C ASN A 23 12.38 7.20 -8.97
N VAL A 24 12.25 6.37 -7.92
CA VAL A 24 11.07 5.51 -7.73
C VAL A 24 9.82 6.36 -7.57
N LEU A 25 9.85 7.41 -6.76
CA LEU A 25 8.72 8.30 -6.54
C LEU A 25 8.28 8.99 -7.84
N GLU A 26 9.21 9.54 -8.60
CA GLU A 26 8.91 10.17 -9.90
C GLU A 26 8.26 9.20 -10.88
N THR A 27 8.82 8.00 -10.98
CA THR A 27 8.28 6.94 -11.85
C THR A 27 6.88 6.51 -11.41
N LEU A 28 6.66 6.39 -10.12
CA LEU A 28 5.39 6.00 -9.54
C LEU A 28 4.31 7.06 -9.79
N VAL A 29 4.62 8.34 -9.61
CA VAL A 29 3.71 9.46 -9.91
C VAL A 29 3.29 9.42 -11.38
N LYS A 30 4.24 9.25 -12.32
CA LYS A 30 3.93 9.11 -13.76
C LYS A 30 3.01 7.92 -14.03
N ALA A 31 3.24 6.78 -13.37
CA ALA A 31 2.39 5.59 -13.51
C ALA A 31 0.96 5.84 -12.97
N TYR A 32 0.83 6.55 -11.86
CA TYR A 32 -0.48 6.91 -11.30
C TYR A 32 -1.27 7.85 -12.21
N GLN A 33 -0.60 8.83 -12.82
CA GLN A 33 -1.22 9.71 -13.82
C GLN A 33 -1.77 8.94 -15.04
N GLN A 34 -1.09 7.88 -15.47
CA GLN A 34 -1.59 7.02 -16.56
C GLN A 34 -2.86 6.24 -16.16
N VAL A 35 -3.04 5.94 -14.87
CA VAL A 35 -4.24 5.27 -14.36
C VAL A 35 -5.43 6.22 -14.34
N GLU A 36 -5.25 7.53 -14.16
CA GLU A 36 -6.35 8.50 -14.05
C GLU A 36 -7.31 8.45 -15.24
N GLY A 37 -6.76 8.30 -16.46
CA GLY A 37 -7.55 8.13 -17.69
C GLY A 37 -8.21 6.76 -17.86
N LYS A 38 -7.98 5.83 -16.93
CA LYS A 38 -8.48 4.45 -16.97
C LYS A 38 -9.24 4.09 -15.68
N ILE A 39 -9.92 5.07 -15.10
CA ILE A 39 -10.81 4.89 -13.96
C ILE A 39 -12.25 4.90 -14.49
N GLY A 40 -13.02 3.84 -14.28
CA GLY A 40 -14.38 3.77 -14.81
C GLY A 40 -15.12 2.50 -14.41
N ASP A 41 -16.13 2.19 -15.22
CA ASP A 41 -16.95 1.00 -15.05
C ASP A 41 -16.05 -0.26 -15.03
N PRO A 42 -16.10 -1.07 -13.96
CA PRO A 42 -15.29 -2.28 -13.87
C PRO A 42 -15.65 -3.37 -14.89
N LEU A 43 -16.81 -3.28 -15.54
CA LEU A 43 -17.22 -4.17 -16.63
C LEU A 43 -16.60 -3.79 -17.97
N ASP A 44 -16.07 -2.59 -18.09
CA ASP A 44 -15.34 -2.14 -19.27
C ASP A 44 -13.85 -2.48 -19.13
N THR A 45 -13.38 -3.38 -19.97
CA THR A 45 -12.01 -3.95 -19.94
C THR A 45 -10.90 -2.93 -20.22
N VAL A 46 -11.21 -1.73 -20.72
CA VAL A 46 -10.23 -0.65 -20.90
C VAL A 46 -9.89 0.04 -19.57
N ASN A 47 -10.75 -0.09 -18.55
CA ASN A 47 -10.56 0.50 -17.25
C ASN A 47 -9.66 -0.37 -16.37
N LEU A 48 -8.78 0.26 -15.63
CA LEU A 48 -7.86 -0.40 -14.68
C LEU A 48 -8.33 -0.30 -13.23
N MET A 49 -9.16 0.69 -12.91
CA MET A 49 -9.64 0.93 -11.56
C MET A 49 -11.14 1.24 -11.55
N GLY A 50 -11.87 0.49 -10.75
CA GLY A 50 -13.29 0.70 -10.49
C GLY A 50 -13.54 1.69 -9.33
N PRO A 51 -14.82 1.83 -8.90
CA PRO A 51 -15.21 2.70 -7.79
C PRO A 51 -14.88 2.09 -6.43
N LEU A 52 -14.94 2.91 -5.39
CA LEU A 52 -15.12 2.45 -4.02
C LEU A 52 -16.52 1.87 -3.83
N ASN A 53 -16.70 1.02 -2.83
CA ASN A 53 -17.93 0.27 -2.62
C ASN A 53 -19.12 1.12 -2.13
N SER A 54 -18.86 2.32 -1.59
CA SER A 54 -19.92 3.17 -1.01
C SER A 54 -19.48 4.63 -0.85
N ALA A 55 -20.46 5.52 -0.65
CA ALA A 55 -20.22 6.92 -0.30
C ALA A 55 -19.46 7.04 1.03
N GLY A 56 -19.73 6.16 2.00
CA GLY A 56 -18.99 6.11 3.26
C GLY A 56 -17.51 5.80 3.07
N ALA A 57 -17.17 4.92 2.12
CA ALA A 57 -15.78 4.63 1.78
C ALA A 57 -15.08 5.83 1.10
N VAL A 58 -15.80 6.61 0.28
CA VAL A 58 -15.29 7.87 -0.27
C VAL A 58 -15.01 8.87 0.84
N GLN A 59 -15.92 9.01 1.82
CA GLN A 59 -15.72 9.90 2.94
C GLN A 59 -14.51 9.48 3.79
N GLN A 60 -14.36 8.21 4.10
CA GLN A 60 -13.20 7.67 4.82
C GLN A 60 -11.89 7.93 4.07
N PHE A 61 -11.90 7.80 2.74
CA PHE A 61 -10.76 8.14 1.90
C PHE A 61 -10.40 9.64 2.04
N LEU A 62 -11.36 10.55 1.89
CA LEU A 62 -11.16 11.99 2.01
C LEU A 62 -10.68 12.39 3.41
N ASP A 63 -11.26 11.81 4.45
CA ASP A 63 -10.86 12.04 5.85
C ASP A 63 -9.43 11.57 6.11
N SER A 64 -9.02 10.43 5.52
CA SER A 64 -7.65 9.93 5.64
C SER A 64 -6.65 10.83 4.92
N VAL A 65 -6.99 11.35 3.74
CA VAL A 65 -6.18 12.35 3.03
C VAL A 65 -6.05 13.64 3.85
N ALA A 66 -7.15 14.12 4.45
CA ALA A 66 -7.15 15.32 5.30
C ALA A 66 -6.28 15.11 6.56
N ARG A 67 -6.43 13.96 7.25
CA ARG A 67 -5.60 13.60 8.42
C ARG A 67 -4.11 13.49 8.06
N ALA A 68 -3.79 12.93 6.89
CA ALA A 68 -2.43 12.83 6.42
C ALA A 68 -1.80 14.21 6.19
N LYS A 69 -2.53 15.14 5.56
CA LYS A 69 -2.08 16.53 5.40
C LYS A 69 -1.90 17.24 6.75
N ALA A 70 -2.84 17.04 7.69
CA ALA A 70 -2.76 17.62 9.03
C ALA A 70 -1.56 17.09 9.84
N ALA A 71 -1.13 15.86 9.58
CA ALA A 71 0.06 15.25 10.16
C ALA A 71 1.38 15.68 9.46
N GLY A 72 1.33 16.58 8.48
CA GLY A 72 2.49 17.06 7.75
C GLY A 72 2.81 16.30 6.46
N GLY A 73 1.95 15.38 6.06
CA GLY A 73 2.08 14.63 4.79
C GLY A 73 1.82 15.51 3.56
N THR A 74 2.54 15.19 2.49
CA THR A 74 2.39 15.83 1.19
C THR A 74 1.72 14.88 0.21
N VAL A 75 0.56 15.27 -0.33
CA VAL A 75 -0.10 14.54 -1.43
C VAL A 75 0.62 14.91 -2.73
N VAL A 76 1.30 13.95 -3.33
CA VAL A 76 2.06 14.14 -4.58
C VAL A 76 1.31 13.66 -5.82
N SER A 77 0.23 12.89 -5.64
CA SER A 77 -0.70 12.47 -6.69
C SER A 77 -2.07 12.16 -6.10
N GLY A 78 -3.15 12.45 -6.81
CA GLY A 78 -4.53 12.13 -6.41
C GLY A 78 -5.05 12.98 -5.25
N GLY A 79 -5.69 12.34 -4.27
CA GLY A 79 -6.21 12.98 -3.04
C GLY A 79 -7.62 13.55 -3.15
N THR A 80 -8.35 13.26 -4.23
CA THR A 80 -9.70 13.79 -4.47
C THR A 80 -10.65 12.72 -4.98
N ALA A 81 -11.94 12.94 -4.75
CA ALA A 81 -13.01 12.23 -5.44
C ALA A 81 -13.22 12.82 -6.86
N LEU A 82 -13.72 12.00 -7.77
CA LEU A 82 -14.10 12.45 -9.11
C LEU A 82 -15.53 13.00 -9.10
N ASP A 83 -15.72 14.14 -9.76
CA ASP A 83 -17.03 14.79 -9.91
C ASP A 83 -17.82 14.10 -11.05
N ARG A 84 -18.35 12.92 -10.75
CA ARG A 84 -19.21 12.14 -11.65
C ARG A 84 -20.06 11.15 -10.87
N PRO A 85 -21.15 10.60 -11.44
CA PRO A 85 -21.94 9.57 -10.80
C PRO A 85 -21.08 8.34 -10.42
N GLY A 86 -21.31 7.80 -9.21
CA GLY A 86 -20.56 6.68 -8.63
C GLY A 86 -19.54 7.13 -7.58
N HIS A 87 -18.82 6.17 -7.01
CA HIS A 87 -17.92 6.37 -5.87
C HIS A 87 -16.46 6.36 -6.31
N PHE A 88 -16.12 7.14 -7.30
CA PHE A 88 -14.78 7.15 -7.88
C PHE A 88 -13.86 8.15 -7.18
N VAL A 89 -12.63 7.72 -6.92
CA VAL A 89 -11.56 8.55 -6.33
C VAL A 89 -10.28 8.40 -7.15
N LEU A 90 -9.38 9.39 -7.08
CA LEU A 90 -8.06 9.26 -7.68
C LEU A 90 -7.15 8.40 -6.80
N PRO A 91 -6.38 7.46 -7.38
CA PRO A 91 -5.35 6.76 -6.65
C PRO A 91 -4.32 7.76 -6.13
N THR A 92 -3.95 7.61 -4.86
CA THR A 92 -3.30 8.68 -4.10
C THR A 92 -1.95 8.23 -3.58
N ILE A 93 -0.93 9.08 -3.75
CA ILE A 93 0.41 8.92 -3.18
C ILE A 93 0.64 10.03 -2.17
N ILE A 94 1.06 9.66 -0.96
CA ILE A 94 1.39 10.57 0.13
C ILE A 94 2.81 10.30 0.63
N THR A 95 3.59 11.37 0.80
CA THR A 95 4.97 11.36 1.30
C THR A 95 5.09 12.21 2.57
N GLY A 96 6.27 12.20 3.21
CA GLY A 96 6.58 13.07 4.34
C GLY A 96 6.05 12.62 5.68
N LEU A 97 5.35 11.48 5.75
CA LEU A 97 4.86 10.89 6.99
C LEU A 97 5.84 9.88 7.58
N LYS A 98 5.74 9.69 8.90
CA LYS A 98 6.48 8.66 9.65
C LYS A 98 5.64 7.38 9.74
N ASN A 99 6.30 6.23 9.85
CA ASN A 99 5.61 4.96 10.05
C ASN A 99 4.73 4.95 11.32
N SER A 100 5.10 5.72 12.36
CA SER A 100 4.36 5.84 13.62
C SER A 100 3.16 6.78 13.58
N ASP A 101 2.95 7.52 12.48
CA ASP A 101 1.80 8.44 12.40
C ASP A 101 0.49 7.65 12.35
N ALA A 102 -0.48 8.06 13.15
CA ALA A 102 -1.74 7.34 13.35
C ALA A 102 -2.48 7.06 12.03
N VAL A 103 -2.40 7.96 11.06
CA VAL A 103 -3.02 7.79 9.75
C VAL A 103 -2.33 6.71 8.91
N VAL A 104 -1.01 6.52 9.07
CA VAL A 104 -0.23 5.47 8.39
C VAL A 104 -0.52 4.10 9.01
N GLN A 105 -0.73 4.06 10.33
CA GLN A 105 -1.08 2.85 11.09
C GLN A 105 -2.52 2.37 10.82
N HIS A 106 -3.40 3.27 10.41
CA HIS A 106 -4.81 2.99 10.16
C HIS A 106 -5.04 2.43 8.75
N GLU A 107 -5.79 1.33 8.67
CA GLU A 107 -6.21 0.77 7.40
C GLU A 107 -7.42 1.51 6.83
N THR A 108 -7.23 2.30 5.76
CA THR A 108 -8.31 3.08 5.14
C THR A 108 -9.16 2.25 4.16
N PHE A 109 -8.66 1.15 3.63
CA PHE A 109 -9.30 0.31 2.61
C PHE A 109 -9.69 1.06 1.33
N ALA A 110 -8.81 1.95 0.91
CA ALA A 110 -8.95 2.82 -0.25
C ALA A 110 -7.58 2.95 -0.99
N PRO A 111 -7.52 3.53 -2.19
CA PRO A 111 -6.30 3.57 -2.99
C PRO A 111 -5.34 4.68 -2.51
N ILE A 112 -4.85 4.56 -1.28
CA ILE A 112 -3.83 5.44 -0.69
C ILE A 112 -2.54 4.64 -0.49
N LEU A 113 -1.43 5.19 -0.97
CA LEU A 113 -0.08 4.66 -0.79
C LEU A 113 0.78 5.67 -0.05
N TYR A 114 1.28 5.28 1.11
CA TYR A 114 2.28 6.03 1.87
C TYR A 114 3.69 5.62 1.44
N VAL A 115 4.51 6.58 1.00
CA VAL A 115 5.87 6.31 0.53
C VAL A 115 6.88 6.90 1.52
N MET A 116 7.75 6.04 2.05
CA MET A 116 8.71 6.36 3.10
C MET A 116 10.12 5.95 2.69
N LYS A 117 11.12 6.64 3.24
CA LYS A 117 12.55 6.34 3.03
C LYS A 117 13.08 5.41 4.13
N TYR A 118 14.11 4.62 3.79
CA TYR A 118 14.94 3.92 4.73
C TYR A 118 16.42 3.92 4.27
N SER A 119 17.35 3.73 5.20
CA SER A 119 18.80 3.69 4.92
C SER A 119 19.39 2.29 5.08
N THR A 120 18.88 1.47 6.01
CA THR A 120 19.36 0.11 6.25
C THR A 120 18.25 -0.93 6.19
N LEU A 121 18.58 -2.16 5.80
CA LEU A 121 17.59 -3.24 5.74
C LEU A 121 16.92 -3.49 7.11
N ASP A 122 17.67 -3.35 8.19
CA ASP A 122 17.12 -3.52 9.54
C ASP A 122 16.08 -2.47 9.89
N GLU A 123 16.32 -1.21 9.49
CA GLU A 123 15.34 -0.14 9.59
C GLU A 123 14.09 -0.45 8.77
N ALA A 124 14.25 -0.90 7.51
CA ALA A 124 13.13 -1.26 6.65
C ALA A 124 12.28 -2.38 7.25
N ILE A 125 12.91 -3.43 7.82
CA ILE A 125 12.22 -4.53 8.50
C ILE A 125 11.52 -4.01 9.76
N ALA A 126 12.15 -3.16 10.56
CA ALA A 126 11.54 -2.57 11.73
C ALA A 126 10.31 -1.70 11.37
N MET A 127 10.40 -0.90 10.30
CA MET A 127 9.26 -0.13 9.78
C MET A 127 8.15 -1.05 9.27
N GLN A 128 8.52 -2.11 8.54
CA GLN A 128 7.57 -3.11 8.03
C GLN A 128 6.78 -3.75 9.18
N ASN A 129 7.47 -4.18 10.22
CA ASN A 129 6.89 -4.86 11.36
C ASN A 129 6.18 -3.92 12.36
N GLY A 130 6.54 -2.64 12.37
CA GLY A 130 6.07 -1.62 13.32
C GLY A 130 4.65 -1.10 13.03
N VAL A 131 3.69 -1.99 12.75
CA VAL A 131 2.25 -1.72 12.55
C VAL A 131 1.42 -2.83 13.18
N PRO A 132 0.13 -2.58 13.51
CA PRO A 132 -0.76 -3.60 14.07
C PRO A 132 -1.06 -4.76 13.12
N GLN A 133 -1.03 -4.49 11.81
CA GLN A 133 -1.35 -5.49 10.78
C GLN A 133 -0.13 -6.36 10.45
N GLY A 134 -0.36 -7.61 10.06
CA GLY A 134 0.67 -8.57 9.68
C GLY A 134 0.18 -9.60 8.66
N LEU A 135 -0.64 -9.18 7.67
CA LEU A 135 -1.16 -10.13 6.68
C LEU A 135 -0.16 -10.41 5.57
N SER A 136 0.27 -9.39 4.84
CA SER A 136 1.09 -9.56 3.64
C SER A 136 2.17 -8.51 3.51
N SER A 137 3.34 -8.95 3.09
CA SER A 137 4.52 -8.13 2.86
C SER A 137 5.29 -8.59 1.62
N SER A 138 6.15 -7.73 1.11
CA SER A 138 7.03 -8.07 0.00
C SER A 138 8.34 -7.29 0.08
N ILE A 139 9.44 -7.95 -0.30
CA ILE A 139 10.72 -7.31 -0.58
C ILE A 139 11.06 -7.43 -2.06
N PHE A 140 11.56 -6.36 -2.65
CA PHE A 140 12.14 -6.35 -3.99
C PHE A 140 13.64 -6.17 -3.90
N THR A 141 14.40 -7.20 -4.22
CA THR A 141 15.87 -7.21 -4.09
C THR A 141 16.51 -8.23 -5.03
N THR A 142 17.71 -7.94 -5.48
CA THR A 142 18.60 -8.90 -6.16
C THR A 142 19.64 -9.49 -5.20
N ASN A 143 19.69 -9.03 -3.94
CA ASN A 143 20.61 -9.53 -2.93
C ASN A 143 20.00 -10.70 -2.18
N LEU A 144 20.56 -11.90 -2.38
CA LEU A 144 20.08 -13.12 -1.73
C LEU A 144 20.09 -13.02 -0.19
N LYS A 145 21.12 -12.42 0.42
CA LYS A 145 21.18 -12.27 1.88
C LYS A 145 20.04 -11.40 2.42
N SER A 146 19.64 -10.38 1.68
CA SER A 146 18.52 -9.52 2.04
C SER A 146 17.19 -10.28 1.93
N ALA A 147 17.01 -11.09 0.87
CA ALA A 147 15.84 -11.93 0.70
C ALA A 147 15.72 -12.96 1.82
N GLU A 148 16.79 -13.72 2.10
CA GLU A 148 16.85 -14.72 3.18
C GLU A 148 16.57 -14.09 4.56
N LYS A 149 17.15 -12.91 4.84
CA LYS A 149 16.90 -12.20 6.10
C LYS A 149 15.44 -11.80 6.22
N PHE A 150 14.83 -11.29 5.15
CA PHE A 150 13.42 -10.89 5.14
C PHE A 150 12.47 -12.06 5.37
N LEU A 151 12.80 -13.25 4.86
CA LEU A 151 12.03 -14.48 5.03
C LEU A 151 12.29 -15.21 6.35
N SER A 152 13.34 -14.85 7.07
CA SER A 152 13.71 -15.51 8.34
C SER A 152 12.81 -15.09 9.50
N ALA A 153 12.92 -15.79 10.63
CA ALA A 153 12.23 -15.44 11.88
C ALA A 153 12.58 -14.03 12.41
N ALA A 154 13.70 -13.44 11.99
CA ALA A 154 14.08 -12.06 12.31
C ALA A 154 13.66 -11.06 11.22
N GLY A 155 12.94 -11.51 10.20
CA GLY A 155 12.49 -10.72 9.06
C GLY A 155 11.07 -10.21 9.20
N SER A 156 10.27 -10.39 8.15
CA SER A 156 8.88 -9.97 8.13
C SER A 156 8.01 -10.80 9.08
N ASP A 157 7.22 -10.13 9.91
CA ASP A 157 6.25 -10.73 10.81
C ASP A 157 4.84 -10.84 10.17
N CYS A 158 4.77 -11.03 8.86
CA CYS A 158 3.53 -11.22 8.13
C CYS A 158 3.28 -12.69 7.81
N GLY A 159 2.00 -13.05 7.71
CA GLY A 159 1.59 -14.39 7.26
C GLY A 159 2.03 -14.72 5.84
N ILE A 160 2.12 -13.71 4.98
CA ILE A 160 2.62 -13.80 3.60
C ILE A 160 3.86 -12.89 3.48
N ALA A 161 5.01 -13.48 3.19
CA ALA A 161 6.26 -12.77 2.92
C ALA A 161 6.77 -13.14 1.52
N ASN A 162 6.65 -12.21 0.58
CA ASN A 162 7.00 -12.41 -0.82
C ASN A 162 8.37 -11.81 -1.17
N VAL A 163 9.05 -12.40 -2.14
CA VAL A 163 10.28 -11.84 -2.73
C VAL A 163 10.09 -11.62 -4.22
N ASN A 164 10.29 -10.37 -4.67
CA ASN A 164 10.18 -9.94 -6.07
C ASN A 164 8.81 -10.19 -6.72
N ILE A 165 7.77 -10.30 -5.90
CA ILE A 165 6.36 -10.35 -6.31
C ILE A 165 5.56 -9.45 -5.37
N GLY A 166 4.46 -8.87 -5.84
CA GLY A 166 3.65 -7.94 -5.04
C GLY A 166 2.96 -8.60 -3.84
N THR A 167 2.50 -7.78 -2.90
CA THR A 167 1.81 -8.23 -1.67
C THR A 167 0.53 -9.02 -1.91
N SER A 168 -0.08 -8.94 -3.09
CA SER A 168 -1.28 -9.70 -3.49
C SER A 168 -0.96 -11.05 -4.13
N GLY A 169 0.30 -11.46 -4.17
CA GLY A 169 0.74 -12.77 -4.67
C GLY A 169 0.52 -13.87 -3.64
N ALA A 170 -0.70 -14.15 -3.26
CA ALA A 170 -1.07 -15.26 -2.41
C ALA A 170 -1.39 -16.49 -3.27
N GLU A 171 -0.83 -17.65 -2.89
CA GLU A 171 -1.05 -18.93 -3.56
C GLU A 171 -2.08 -19.76 -2.77
N ILE A 172 -3.13 -20.23 -3.45
CA ILE A 172 -4.22 -20.98 -2.82
C ILE A 172 -3.76 -22.33 -2.24
N GLY A 173 -2.67 -22.89 -2.77
CA GLY A 173 -2.08 -24.14 -2.25
C GLY A 173 -1.31 -23.96 -0.94
N GLY A 174 -1.05 -22.73 -0.52
CA GLY A 174 -0.41 -22.39 0.74
C GLY A 174 -1.42 -21.98 1.82
N ALA A 175 -1.04 -22.15 3.09
CA ALA A 175 -1.87 -21.68 4.20
C ALA A 175 -2.02 -20.17 4.17
N PHE A 176 -3.24 -19.65 4.00
CA PHE A 176 -3.53 -18.22 4.05
C PHE A 176 -3.86 -17.79 5.47
N GLY A 177 -3.26 -16.71 5.91
CA GLY A 177 -3.52 -16.12 7.22
C GLY A 177 -2.51 -15.03 7.55
N GLY A 178 -2.79 -14.26 8.58
CA GLY A 178 -1.96 -13.15 9.04
C GLY A 178 -1.40 -13.38 10.43
N GLU A 179 -0.58 -12.44 10.83
CA GLU A 179 -0.05 -12.29 12.19
C GLU A 179 -0.65 -11.04 12.85
N LYS A 180 -0.42 -10.87 14.14
CA LYS A 180 -0.92 -9.73 14.95
C LYS A 180 -2.44 -9.55 14.80
N ASP A 181 -2.93 -8.32 14.61
CA ASP A 181 -4.37 -8.03 14.48
C ASP A 181 -5.04 -8.65 13.24
N THR A 182 -4.25 -9.14 12.27
CA THR A 182 -4.73 -9.81 11.07
C THR A 182 -4.70 -11.33 11.17
N GLY A 183 -4.27 -11.88 12.29
CA GLY A 183 -4.04 -13.31 12.48
C GLY A 183 -4.79 -13.90 13.66
N GLY A 184 -4.64 -15.21 13.82
CA GLY A 184 -5.26 -16.03 14.87
C GLY A 184 -5.42 -17.46 14.46
N GLY A 185 -5.19 -17.79 13.21
CA GLY A 185 -5.19 -19.11 12.62
C GLY A 185 -4.86 -19.05 11.14
N ARG A 186 -4.47 -20.18 10.58
CA ARG A 186 -4.19 -20.33 9.14
C ARG A 186 -4.98 -21.51 8.60
N GLU A 187 -5.58 -21.32 7.45
CA GLU A 187 -6.31 -22.36 6.72
C GLU A 187 -5.49 -22.89 5.54
#